data_1da04d167572864f6c0d3f9a14d75ab0
#
_entry.id   1da04d167572864f6c0d3f9a14d75ab0
#
_cell.length_a   1.000
_cell.length_b   1.000
_cell.length_c   1.000
_cell.angle_alpha   90.00
_cell.angle_beta   90.00
_cell.angle_gamma   90.00
#
_symmetry.space_group_name_H-M   'P 1'
#
loop_
_entity.id
_entity.type
_entity.pdbx_description
1 polymer ?
#
loop_
_entity_poly.entity_id
_entity_poly.type
_entity_poly.pdbx_seq_one_letter_code
_entity_poly.pdbx_strand_id
1 'polypeptide(L)'
;MATCMRMAVAAGLALLSGGCATEWARFSDHADPLDESRWCCRAEANEKWPEKIEVVERTEEIEVLTVCKEGETCDVDGKYKKMLMPKTERHTVDVNAKENHEHFMGCMGGAGWIQKTIWFGRR
;
A
#
# COMPACT_ATOMS: atom_id res chain seq x y z
N MET A 1 29.63 4.08 -4.31
CA MET A 1 28.54 4.14 -5.29
C MET A 1 28.41 2.79 -5.96
N ALA A 2 27.32 2.07 -5.68
CA ALA A 2 27.04 0.83 -6.37
C ALA A 2 26.68 1.14 -7.83
N THR A 3 27.47 0.65 -8.75
CA THR A 3 27.17 0.79 -10.17
C THR A 3 26.03 -0.17 -10.49
N CYS A 4 24.85 0.36 -10.73
CA CYS A 4 23.71 -0.42 -11.14
C CYS A 4 23.93 -0.98 -12.53
N MET A 5 24.12 -2.28 -12.63
CA MET A 5 24.46 -2.95 -13.88
C MET A 5 23.23 -3.06 -14.77
N ARG A 6 23.34 -2.58 -15.99
CA ARG A 6 22.24 -2.54 -16.98
C ARG A 6 21.77 -3.94 -17.35
N MET A 7 20.53 -4.26 -17.03
CA MET A 7 19.78 -5.28 -17.76
C MET A 7 18.47 -4.65 -18.24
N ALA A 8 18.37 -4.48 -19.54
CA ALA A 8 17.15 -4.08 -20.17
C ALA A 8 16.22 -5.28 -20.31
N VAL A 9 15.13 -5.28 -19.59
CA VAL A 9 14.00 -6.18 -19.87
C VAL A 9 12.80 -5.31 -20.22
N ALA A 10 12.44 -5.34 -21.47
CA ALA A 10 11.21 -4.71 -21.95
C ALA A 10 10.04 -5.66 -21.72
N ALA A 11 9.11 -5.29 -20.85
CA ALA A 11 7.77 -5.88 -20.84
C ALA A 11 6.77 -4.81 -20.43
N GLY A 12 6.15 -4.20 -21.41
CA GLY A 12 5.04 -3.30 -21.21
C GLY A 12 3.72 -4.01 -21.37
N LEU A 13 2.93 -4.11 -20.31
CA LEU A 13 1.50 -4.35 -20.38
C LEU A 13 0.82 -3.27 -19.56
N ALA A 14 0.27 -2.29 -20.26
CA ALA A 14 -0.56 -1.27 -19.65
C ALA A 14 -1.97 -1.83 -19.46
N LEU A 15 -2.33 -2.15 -18.22
CA LEU A 15 -3.71 -2.40 -17.86
C LEU A 15 -4.38 -1.05 -17.56
N LEU A 16 -5.29 -0.66 -18.46
CA LEU A 16 -6.15 0.50 -18.27
C LEU A 16 -7.20 0.19 -17.22
N SER A 17 -6.92 0.53 -15.97
CA SER A 17 -7.95 0.59 -14.94
C SER A 17 -8.41 2.04 -14.77
N GLY A 18 -9.72 2.28 -14.88
CA GLY A 18 -10.29 3.59 -14.58
C GLY A 18 -10.08 3.97 -13.12
N GLY A 19 -9.77 5.25 -12.83
CA GLY A 19 -9.57 5.77 -11.47
C GLY A 19 -8.33 6.65 -11.34
N CYS A 20 -7.71 6.63 -10.16
CA CYS A 20 -6.45 7.31 -9.90
C CYS A 20 -5.28 6.45 -10.35
N ALA A 21 -4.42 7.00 -11.18
CA ALA A 21 -3.13 6.40 -11.50
C ALA A 21 -1.99 7.29 -11.01
N THR A 22 -0.88 6.67 -10.65
CA THR A 22 0.35 7.40 -10.36
C THR A 22 1.27 7.30 -11.57
N GLU A 23 1.87 8.42 -11.92
CA GLU A 23 2.83 8.51 -13.01
C GLU A 23 4.14 9.11 -12.51
N TRP A 24 5.25 8.58 -13.03
CA TRP A 24 6.56 9.15 -12.79
C TRP A 24 6.78 10.35 -13.71
N ALA A 25 7.11 11.48 -13.11
CA ALA A 25 7.42 12.70 -13.84
C ALA A 25 8.87 13.11 -13.60
N ARG A 26 9.53 13.50 -14.66
CA ARG A 26 10.88 14.08 -14.57
C ARG A 26 10.82 15.48 -13.98
N PHE A 27 11.58 15.74 -12.94
CA PHE A 27 11.73 17.09 -12.39
C PHE A 27 13.15 17.67 -12.56
N SER A 28 14.09 16.87 -13.03
CA SER A 28 15.46 17.28 -13.31
C SER A 28 15.81 17.06 -14.78
N ASP A 29 16.49 18.01 -15.40
CA ASP A 29 16.98 17.88 -16.79
C ASP A 29 18.06 16.79 -16.93
N HIS A 30 18.65 16.39 -15.81
CA HIS A 30 19.70 15.37 -15.74
C HIS A 30 19.19 14.07 -15.10
N ALA A 31 17.89 13.80 -15.19
CA ALA A 31 17.32 12.58 -14.65
C ALA A 31 17.87 11.34 -15.36
N ASP A 32 18.23 10.32 -14.58
CA ASP A 32 18.63 9.02 -15.09
C ASP A 32 17.46 8.33 -15.82
N PRO A 33 17.70 7.33 -16.69
CA PRO A 33 16.62 6.58 -17.31
C PRO A 33 15.65 6.01 -16.27
N LEU A 34 14.33 6.15 -16.50
CA LEU A 34 13.32 5.79 -15.52
C LEU A 34 13.37 4.32 -15.10
N ASP A 35 13.42 3.41 -16.06
CA ASP A 35 13.40 1.97 -15.77
C ASP A 35 14.64 1.53 -14.99
N GLU A 36 15.80 2.05 -15.34
CA GLU A 36 17.05 1.80 -14.64
C GLU A 36 16.99 2.36 -13.21
N SER A 37 16.50 3.57 -13.03
CA SER A 37 16.34 4.20 -11.73
C SER A 37 15.38 3.42 -10.84
N ARG A 38 14.25 2.98 -11.36
CA ARG A 38 13.26 2.17 -10.63
C ARG A 38 13.87 0.85 -10.17
N TRP A 39 14.58 0.17 -11.04
CA TRP A 39 15.21 -1.09 -10.71
C TRP A 39 16.30 -0.93 -9.64
N CYS A 40 17.20 0.04 -9.83
CA CYS A 40 18.26 0.32 -8.88
C CYS A 40 17.74 0.76 -7.51
N CYS A 41 16.79 1.68 -7.48
CA CYS A 41 16.21 2.16 -6.23
C CYS A 41 15.43 1.09 -5.49
N ARG A 42 14.76 0.20 -6.22
CA ARG A 42 14.06 -0.93 -5.60
C ARG A 42 15.05 -1.93 -5.00
N ALA A 43 16.11 -2.25 -5.71
CA ALA A 43 17.16 -3.14 -5.20
C ALA A 43 17.83 -2.57 -3.96
N GLU A 44 18.16 -1.28 -3.95
CA GLU A 44 18.75 -0.61 -2.81
C GLU A 44 17.82 -0.57 -1.60
N ALA A 45 16.53 -0.25 -1.80
CA ALA A 45 15.53 -0.24 -0.74
C ALA A 45 15.34 -1.64 -0.13
N ASN A 46 15.30 -2.68 -0.96
CA ASN A 46 15.16 -4.06 -0.50
C ASN A 46 16.41 -4.59 0.22
N GLU A 47 17.58 -4.11 -0.14
CA GLU A 47 18.82 -4.43 0.56
C GLU A 47 18.86 -3.80 1.95
N LYS A 48 18.48 -2.53 2.05
CA LYS A 48 18.51 -1.78 3.31
C LYS A 48 17.33 -2.10 4.22
N TRP A 49 16.16 -2.28 3.65
CA TRP A 49 14.91 -2.55 4.35
C TRP A 49 14.25 -3.81 3.77
N PRO A 50 14.84 -5.00 3.99
CA PRO A 50 14.26 -6.23 3.48
C PRO A 50 12.90 -6.50 4.08
N GLU A 51 12.10 -7.28 3.37
CA GLU A 51 10.80 -7.72 3.86
C GLU A 51 10.93 -8.44 5.20
N LYS A 52 10.22 -7.95 6.19
CA LYS A 52 10.18 -8.55 7.53
C LYS A 52 8.75 -8.75 7.96
N ILE A 53 8.27 -9.96 7.80
CA ILE A 53 6.89 -10.32 8.15
C ILE A 53 6.77 -10.60 9.63
N GLU A 54 5.86 -9.90 10.28
CA GLU A 54 5.49 -10.12 11.68
C GLU A 54 4.00 -10.36 11.79
N VAL A 55 3.60 -11.14 12.79
CA VAL A 55 2.19 -11.37 13.12
C VAL A 55 1.75 -10.27 14.08
N VAL A 56 0.69 -9.58 13.71
CA VAL A 56 0.09 -8.51 14.52
C VAL A 56 -1.32 -8.93 14.92
N GLU A 57 -1.65 -8.75 16.17
CA GLU A 57 -3.00 -8.93 16.68
C GLU A 57 -3.68 -7.57 16.79
N ARG A 58 -4.91 -7.49 16.30
CA ARG A 58 -5.75 -6.32 16.38
C ARG A 58 -7.10 -6.70 16.95
N THR A 59 -7.53 -6.00 17.98
CA THR A 59 -8.85 -6.16 18.57
C THR A 59 -9.72 -4.97 18.20
N GLU A 60 -10.84 -5.25 17.58
CA GLU A 60 -11.84 -4.26 17.20
C GLU A 60 -13.17 -4.63 17.84
N GLU A 61 -13.98 -3.62 18.18
CA GLU A 61 -15.37 -3.83 18.55
C GLU A 61 -16.23 -3.91 17.28
N ILE A 62 -16.95 -5.02 17.15
CA ILE A 62 -17.87 -5.24 16.04
C ILE A 62 -19.31 -5.32 16.56
N GLU A 63 -20.25 -4.83 15.77
CA GLU A 63 -21.68 -5.04 16.02
C GLU A 63 -22.09 -6.45 15.59
N VAL A 64 -22.67 -7.19 16.53
CA VAL A 64 -23.29 -8.49 16.22
C VAL A 64 -24.74 -8.46 16.59
N LEU A 65 -25.57 -9.21 15.87
CA LEU A 65 -26.96 -9.40 16.18
C LEU A 65 -27.09 -10.61 17.11
N THR A 66 -27.69 -10.41 18.26
CA THR A 66 -28.00 -11.48 19.20
C THR A 66 -29.50 -11.65 19.35
N VAL A 67 -29.94 -12.87 19.61
CA VAL A 67 -31.35 -13.17 19.86
C VAL A 67 -31.80 -12.42 21.12
N CYS A 68 -32.91 -11.68 20.97
CA CYS A 68 -33.50 -10.93 22.06
C CYS A 68 -34.18 -11.88 23.06
N LYS A 69 -33.87 -11.71 24.33
CA LYS A 69 -34.51 -12.44 25.41
C LYS A 69 -35.80 -11.74 25.83
N GLU A 70 -36.71 -12.49 26.49
CA GLU A 70 -37.92 -11.90 27.03
C GLU A 70 -37.62 -10.74 27.98
N GLY A 71 -38.33 -9.63 27.79
CA GLY A 71 -38.15 -8.41 28.59
C GLY A 71 -37.07 -7.46 28.10
N GLU A 72 -36.35 -7.79 27.05
CA GLU A 72 -35.35 -6.93 26.42
C GLU A 72 -35.95 -6.13 25.25
N THR A 73 -35.40 -4.93 25.06
CA THR A 73 -35.75 -4.11 23.90
C THR A 73 -35.03 -4.62 22.65
N CYS A 74 -35.81 -4.97 21.62
CA CYS A 74 -35.31 -5.54 20.38
C CYS A 74 -35.34 -4.48 19.28
N ASP A 75 -34.18 -4.19 18.69
CA ASP A 75 -34.03 -3.10 17.71
C ASP A 75 -34.23 -3.55 16.26
N VAL A 76 -33.97 -4.83 15.94
CA VAL A 76 -34.06 -5.35 14.58
C VAL A 76 -35.17 -6.40 14.48
N ASP A 77 -36.19 -6.11 13.69
CA ASP A 77 -37.36 -6.96 13.43
C ASP A 77 -38.09 -7.44 14.70
N GLY A 78 -37.89 -6.78 15.83
CA GLY A 78 -38.48 -7.20 17.12
C GLY A 78 -37.93 -8.53 17.67
N LYS A 79 -36.87 -9.07 17.07
CA LYS A 79 -36.30 -10.38 17.43
C LYS A 79 -34.82 -10.33 17.82
N TYR A 80 -34.10 -9.30 17.39
CA TYR A 80 -32.66 -9.20 17.57
C TYR A 80 -32.29 -7.87 18.19
N LYS A 81 -31.23 -7.87 18.93
CA LYS A 81 -30.59 -6.66 19.46
C LYS A 81 -29.15 -6.57 18.94
N LYS A 82 -28.66 -5.37 18.77
CA LYS A 82 -27.28 -5.10 18.45
C LYS A 82 -26.43 -5.11 19.72
N MET A 83 -25.33 -5.81 19.69
CA MET A 83 -24.36 -5.89 20.77
C MET A 83 -22.96 -5.65 20.24
N LEU A 84 -22.18 -4.86 20.94
CA LEU A 84 -20.75 -4.69 20.64
C LEU A 84 -19.96 -5.83 21.29
N MET A 85 -19.20 -6.53 20.47
CA MET A 85 -18.31 -7.60 20.93
C MET A 85 -16.89 -7.38 20.45
N PRO A 86 -15.88 -7.68 21.29
CA PRO A 86 -14.51 -7.62 20.84
C PRO A 86 -14.23 -8.77 19.86
N LYS A 87 -13.61 -8.44 18.74
CA LYS A 87 -13.11 -9.41 17.77
C LYS A 87 -11.62 -9.21 17.62
N THR A 88 -10.86 -10.24 17.90
CA THR A 88 -9.41 -10.24 17.71
C THR A 88 -9.05 -10.95 16.43
N GLU A 89 -8.33 -10.28 15.57
CA GLU A 89 -7.82 -10.83 14.32
C GLU A 89 -6.30 -10.82 14.33
N ARG A 90 -5.73 -11.85 13.75
CA ARG A 90 -4.29 -11.94 13.48
C ARG A 90 -4.05 -11.73 12.00
N HIS A 91 -3.14 -10.82 11.67
CA HIS A 91 -2.69 -10.65 10.30
C HIS A 91 -1.18 -10.47 10.27
N THR A 92 -0.63 -10.82 9.12
CA THR A 92 0.78 -10.62 8.86
C THR A 92 0.99 -9.26 8.22
N VAL A 93 2.01 -8.55 8.68
CA VAL A 93 2.41 -7.26 8.12
C VAL A 93 3.91 -7.26 7.87
N ASP A 94 4.31 -6.58 6.83
CA ASP A 94 5.72 -6.27 6.62
C ASP A 94 6.06 -5.00 7.40
N VAL A 95 6.80 -5.15 8.49
CA VAL A 95 7.14 -4.03 9.38
C VAL A 95 8.16 -3.06 8.76
N ASN A 96 8.83 -3.47 7.70
CA ASN A 96 9.77 -2.63 6.97
C ASN A 96 9.16 -1.97 5.73
N ALA A 97 7.90 -2.24 5.41
CA ALA A 97 7.26 -1.76 4.18
C ALA A 97 7.30 -0.23 4.05
N LYS A 98 7.05 0.49 5.14
CA LYS A 98 7.07 1.95 5.16
C LYS A 98 8.47 2.50 4.88
N GLU A 99 9.47 2.03 5.61
CA GLU A 99 10.85 2.45 5.46
C GLU A 99 11.42 2.08 4.09
N ASN A 100 11.07 0.90 3.60
CA ASN A 100 11.43 0.45 2.25
C ASN A 100 10.86 1.41 1.20
N HIS A 101 9.58 1.75 1.30
CA HIS A 101 8.93 2.67 0.38
C HIS A 101 9.53 4.07 0.44
N GLU A 102 9.74 4.62 1.63
CA GLU A 102 10.36 5.93 1.83
C GLU A 102 11.77 5.98 1.24
N HIS A 103 12.55 4.92 1.45
CA HIS A 103 13.89 4.81 0.88
C HIS A 103 13.85 4.78 -0.65
N PHE A 104 12.93 3.99 -1.22
CA PHE A 104 12.71 3.92 -2.65
C PHE A 104 12.33 5.28 -3.24
N MET A 105 11.38 5.98 -2.63
CA MET A 105 10.93 7.29 -3.09
C MET A 105 12.04 8.34 -2.99
N GLY A 106 12.82 8.32 -1.92
CA GLY A 106 13.97 9.21 -1.76
C GLY A 106 15.06 8.96 -2.80
N CYS A 107 15.35 7.70 -3.09
CA CYS A 107 16.27 7.29 -4.15
C CYS A 107 15.82 7.77 -5.54
N MET A 108 14.52 7.58 -5.87
CA MET A 108 13.96 8.06 -7.12
C MET A 108 14.02 9.58 -7.23
N GLY A 109 13.77 10.30 -6.13
CA GLY A 109 13.95 11.75 -6.07
C GLY A 109 15.38 12.19 -6.37
N GLY A 110 16.36 11.48 -5.82
CA GLY A 110 17.78 11.70 -6.13
C GLY A 110 18.16 11.43 -7.58
N ALA A 111 17.45 10.50 -8.23
CA ALA A 111 17.61 10.20 -9.66
C ALA A 111 16.87 11.19 -10.59
N GLY A 112 16.10 12.10 -10.04
CA GLY A 112 15.39 13.15 -10.79
C GLY A 112 13.93 12.83 -11.12
N TRP A 113 13.30 11.92 -10.39
CA TRP A 113 11.93 11.47 -10.63
C TRP A 113 11.04 11.69 -9.42
N ILE A 114 9.81 12.14 -9.69
CA ILE A 114 8.74 12.28 -8.69
C ILE A 114 7.47 11.58 -9.16
N GLN A 115 6.65 11.12 -8.24
CA GLN A 115 5.33 10.59 -8.56
C GLN A 115 4.31 11.71 -8.61
N LYS A 116 3.46 11.68 -9.65
CA LYS A 116 2.29 12.53 -9.77
C LYS A 116 1.04 11.67 -9.80
N THR A 117 0.01 12.10 -9.11
CA THR A 117 -1.30 11.47 -9.17
C THR A 117 -2.10 12.09 -10.31
N ILE A 118 -2.57 11.24 -11.21
CA ILE A 118 -3.41 11.63 -12.33
C ILE A 118 -4.82 11.15 -12.06
N TRP A 119 -5.79 12.06 -12.15
CA TRP A 119 -7.19 11.75 -12.03
C TRP A 119 -7.81 11.60 -13.42
N PHE A 120 -8.28 10.40 -13.73
CA PHE A 120 -9.02 10.16 -14.97
C PHE A 120 -10.50 10.41 -14.76
N GLY A 121 -11.14 11.20 -15.65
CA GLY A 121 -12.57 11.39 -15.69
C GLY A 121 -13.10 12.72 -15.19
N ARG A 122 -12.28 13.68 -14.83
CA ARG A 122 -12.69 15.07 -14.63
C ARG A 122 -11.83 16.03 -15.44
N ARG A 123 -12.46 16.61 -16.38
CA ARG A 123 -11.97 17.84 -17.00
C ARG A 123 -12.57 19.03 -16.28
#